data_b9ed8550e218d1198353746cc2cc36b2
#
_entry.id   b9ed8550e218d1198353746cc2cc36b2
#
_cell.length_a   1.000
_cell.length_b   1.000
_cell.length_c   1.000
_cell.angle_alpha   90.00
_cell.angle_beta   90.00
_cell.angle_gamma   90.00
#
_symmetry.space_group_name_H-M   'P 1'
#
loop_
_entity.id
_entity.type
_entity.pdbx_description
1 polymer ?
#
loop_
_entity_poly.entity_id
_entity_poly.type
_entity_poly.pdbx_seq_one_letter_code
_entity_poly.pdbx_strand_id
1 'polypeptide(L)'
;CCYTNEKELAEYSQKVDAHYSKVLNYLEAMRFHYGDDVMFICGYEAGCLGFTLYHQLTSHNVKCIILAPTTMSKPTGRKKVKTDKRDAALIARCLAHHDYSPVHIPTEQDEQVKEYIRMRQDHKLALKKIKQQILAFCLRHNYRYDTTKSHWTQAHLTWLRSLEPEGLYQEILTEYLATYDQLTDKLERLDQRIEELASKEDYQENVSHLSCLLGVKTQTALSTLVEVGDFKRFASAQQFASYGKL
;
A
#
# COMPACT_ATOMS: atom_id res chain seq x y z
N CYS A 1 -8.78 -18.40 16.36
CA CYS A 1 -8.15 -19.62 16.88
C CYS A 1 -7.22 -19.28 18.03
N CYS A 2 -7.27 -20.05 19.11
CA CYS A 2 -6.27 -20.05 20.16
C CYS A 2 -5.35 -21.25 20.00
N TYR A 3 -4.08 -21.08 20.32
CA TYR A 3 -3.07 -22.13 20.35
C TYR A 3 -2.29 -22.00 21.65
N THR A 4 -2.16 -23.10 22.37
CA THR A 4 -1.34 -23.17 23.59
C THR A 4 -0.12 -24.04 23.35
N ASN A 5 1.01 -23.72 24.00
CA ASN A 5 2.23 -24.51 23.86
C ASN A 5 2.09 -25.95 24.41
N GLU A 6 1.08 -26.20 25.24
CA GLU A 6 0.83 -27.51 25.82
C GLU A 6 0.07 -28.45 24.88
N LYS A 7 -0.65 -27.89 23.90
CA LYS A 7 -1.44 -28.65 22.95
C LYS A 7 -1.03 -28.24 21.54
N GLU A 8 -0.51 -29.15 20.76
CA GLU A 8 -0.09 -28.91 19.36
C GLU A 8 -1.25 -28.65 18.39
N LEU A 9 -2.46 -28.37 18.86
CA LEU A 9 -3.66 -28.16 18.07
C LEU A 9 -4.27 -26.78 18.35
N ALA A 10 -4.72 -26.10 17.29
CA ALA A 10 -5.50 -24.89 17.41
C ALA A 10 -6.92 -25.21 17.89
N GLU A 11 -7.29 -24.64 19.02
CA GLU A 11 -8.59 -24.81 19.66
C GLU A 11 -9.46 -23.55 19.50
N TYR A 12 -10.75 -23.65 19.87
CA TYR A 12 -11.71 -22.53 19.93
C TYR A 12 -11.76 -21.65 18.67
N SER A 13 -11.76 -22.29 17.51
CA SER A 13 -11.86 -21.58 16.24
C SER A 13 -13.26 -21.01 16.05
N GLN A 14 -13.35 -19.68 15.94
CA GLN A 14 -14.60 -18.95 15.70
C GLN A 14 -14.40 -17.93 14.58
N LYS A 15 -15.42 -17.72 13.77
CA LYS A 15 -15.47 -16.62 12.82
C LYS A 15 -15.98 -15.38 13.53
N VAL A 16 -15.20 -14.31 13.52
CA VAL A 16 -15.55 -13.00 14.06
C VAL A 16 -15.32 -11.93 12.99
N ASP A 17 -16.05 -10.83 13.08
CA ASP A 17 -15.78 -9.69 12.24
C ASP A 17 -14.41 -9.07 12.57
N ALA A 18 -13.77 -8.45 11.57
CA ALA A 18 -12.46 -7.82 11.72
C ALA A 18 -12.48 -6.52 12.56
N HIS A 19 -13.60 -6.18 13.17
CA HIS A 19 -13.70 -5.05 14.09
C HIS A 19 -13.06 -5.39 15.43
N TYR A 20 -12.19 -4.51 15.92
CA TYR A 20 -11.40 -4.75 17.15
C TYR A 20 -12.25 -5.16 18.35
N SER A 21 -13.43 -4.58 18.57
CA SER A 21 -14.30 -4.94 19.69
C SER A 21 -14.76 -6.40 19.66
N LYS A 22 -14.96 -6.97 18.47
CA LYS A 22 -15.31 -8.40 18.33
C LYS A 22 -14.13 -9.30 18.65
N VAL A 23 -12.92 -8.84 18.34
CA VAL A 23 -11.69 -9.56 18.75
C VAL A 23 -11.52 -9.48 20.25
N LEU A 24 -11.72 -8.33 20.89
CA LEU A 24 -11.67 -8.17 22.35
C LEU A 24 -12.69 -9.07 23.05
N ASN A 25 -13.94 -9.08 22.61
CA ASN A 25 -14.98 -9.97 23.16
C ASN A 25 -14.60 -11.47 23.04
N TYR A 26 -13.96 -11.84 21.91
CA TYR A 26 -13.45 -13.20 21.76
C TYR A 26 -12.33 -13.51 22.76
N LEU A 27 -11.41 -12.57 23.01
CA LEU A 27 -10.34 -12.75 23.99
C LEU A 27 -10.88 -12.84 25.42
N GLU A 28 -11.90 -12.05 25.76
CA GLU A 28 -12.58 -12.15 27.06
C GLU A 28 -13.25 -13.53 27.26
N ALA A 29 -13.92 -14.03 26.22
CA ALA A 29 -14.47 -15.38 26.27
C ALA A 29 -13.37 -16.45 26.44
N MET A 30 -12.18 -16.23 25.87
CA MET A 30 -11.05 -17.15 26.06
C MET A 30 -10.43 -17.05 27.47
N ARG A 31 -10.46 -15.87 28.12
CA ARG A 31 -10.06 -15.74 29.53
C ARG A 31 -10.88 -16.65 30.44
N PHE A 32 -12.16 -16.78 30.17
CA PHE A 32 -13.02 -17.71 30.93
C PHE A 32 -12.52 -19.15 30.84
N HIS A 33 -11.89 -19.55 29.71
CA HIS A 33 -11.39 -20.94 29.56
C HIS A 33 -9.98 -21.15 30.09
N TYR A 34 -9.12 -20.13 30.01
CA TYR A 34 -7.68 -20.24 30.30
C TYR A 34 -7.27 -19.57 31.63
N GLY A 35 -8.17 -18.78 32.25
CA GLY A 35 -7.90 -18.03 33.48
C GLY A 35 -7.49 -16.59 33.21
N ASP A 36 -7.53 -15.77 34.25
CA ASP A 36 -7.29 -14.32 34.16
C ASP A 36 -5.80 -13.97 34.01
N ASP A 37 -4.91 -14.83 34.46
CA ASP A 37 -3.45 -14.61 34.41
C ASP A 37 -2.84 -14.88 33.03
N VAL A 38 -3.64 -15.22 32.03
CA VAL A 38 -3.16 -15.54 30.69
C VAL A 38 -2.96 -14.28 29.86
N MET A 39 -1.76 -14.16 29.28
CA MET A 39 -1.45 -13.12 28.30
C MET A 39 -1.73 -13.63 26.89
N PHE A 40 -2.58 -12.92 26.15
CA PHE A 40 -2.84 -13.21 24.75
C PHE A 40 -1.91 -12.44 23.81
N ILE A 41 -1.40 -13.15 22.81
CA ILE A 41 -0.70 -12.58 21.68
C ILE A 41 -1.59 -12.79 20.45
N CYS A 42 -2.09 -11.70 19.89
CA CYS A 42 -2.84 -11.70 18.65
C CYS A 42 -1.92 -11.56 17.44
N GLY A 43 -2.34 -12.07 16.30
CA GLY A 43 -1.63 -11.82 15.06
C GLY A 43 -2.49 -12.04 13.84
N TYR A 44 -2.12 -11.39 12.76
CA TYR A 44 -2.73 -11.57 11.45
C TYR A 44 -1.69 -11.45 10.33
N GLU A 45 -2.04 -11.98 9.16
CA GLU A 45 -1.17 -11.93 7.98
C GLU A 45 -1.17 -10.53 7.38
N ALA A 46 0.01 -10.03 7.01
CA ALA A 46 0.14 -8.78 6.26
C ALA A 46 -0.62 -8.88 4.93
N GLY A 47 -1.47 -7.90 4.68
CA GLY A 47 -2.33 -7.84 3.51
C GLY A 47 -2.88 -6.45 3.26
N CYS A 48 -3.99 -6.36 2.54
CA CYS A 48 -4.62 -5.09 2.17
C CYS A 48 -5.32 -4.35 3.33
N LEU A 49 -5.42 -4.95 4.51
CA LEU A 49 -6.14 -4.37 5.66
C LEU A 49 -5.36 -3.26 6.41
N GLY A 50 -4.08 -3.03 6.04
CA GLY A 50 -3.24 -2.04 6.72
C GLY A 50 -2.99 -2.34 8.19
N PHE A 51 -2.76 -1.29 8.99
CA PHE A 51 -2.33 -1.39 10.39
C PHE A 51 -3.39 -0.98 11.41
N THR A 52 -4.59 -0.57 10.98
CA THR A 52 -5.65 -0.05 11.86
C THR A 52 -6.02 -1.03 12.97
N LEU A 53 -6.20 -2.31 12.66
CA LEU A 53 -6.51 -3.33 13.67
C LEU A 53 -5.35 -3.51 14.66
N TYR A 54 -4.11 -3.46 14.20
CA TYR A 54 -2.93 -3.48 15.04
C TYR A 54 -2.95 -2.33 16.05
N HIS A 55 -3.13 -1.09 15.59
CA HIS A 55 -3.15 0.08 16.48
C HIS A 55 -4.31 0.01 17.48
N GLN A 56 -5.50 -0.42 17.04
CA GLN A 56 -6.66 -0.58 17.91
C GLN A 56 -6.43 -1.65 19.01
N LEU A 57 -5.90 -2.82 18.66
CA LEU A 57 -5.61 -3.86 19.65
C LEU A 57 -4.52 -3.43 20.63
N THR A 58 -3.46 -2.80 20.13
CA THR A 58 -2.35 -2.33 20.94
C THR A 58 -2.79 -1.22 21.91
N SER A 59 -3.67 -0.30 21.50
CA SER A 59 -4.23 0.72 22.37
C SER A 59 -5.10 0.15 23.51
N HIS A 60 -5.59 -1.10 23.36
CA HIS A 60 -6.30 -1.84 24.40
C HIS A 60 -5.39 -2.83 25.15
N ASN A 61 -4.08 -2.62 25.14
CA ASN A 61 -3.08 -3.47 25.81
C ASN A 61 -3.06 -4.93 25.34
N VAL A 62 -3.53 -5.21 24.13
CA VAL A 62 -3.40 -6.53 23.50
C VAL A 62 -2.15 -6.55 22.64
N LYS A 63 -1.20 -7.41 22.94
CA LYS A 63 -0.01 -7.61 22.12
C LYS A 63 -0.44 -8.14 20.75
N CYS A 64 -0.15 -7.38 19.70
CA CYS A 64 -0.50 -7.74 18.32
C CYS A 64 0.75 -7.81 17.45
N ILE A 65 0.80 -8.78 16.53
CA ILE A 65 1.90 -9.00 15.61
C ILE A 65 1.36 -9.18 14.21
N ILE A 66 1.93 -8.48 13.24
CA ILE A 66 1.62 -8.68 11.83
C ILE A 66 2.70 -9.58 11.23
N LEU A 67 2.30 -10.69 10.65
CA LEU A 67 3.21 -11.70 10.13
C LEU A 67 3.40 -11.54 8.62
N ALA A 68 4.64 -11.62 8.16
CA ALA A 68 4.93 -11.65 6.73
C ALA A 68 4.58 -13.02 6.12
N PRO A 69 3.70 -13.10 5.12
CA PRO A 69 3.22 -14.39 4.56
C PRO A 69 4.31 -15.29 4.02
N THR A 70 5.41 -14.68 3.56
CA THR A 70 6.56 -15.38 2.95
C THR A 70 7.48 -16.04 3.97
N THR A 71 7.38 -15.65 5.25
CA THR A 71 8.27 -16.14 6.31
C THR A 71 7.62 -17.19 7.20
N MET A 72 6.31 -17.40 7.06
CA MET A 72 5.61 -18.44 7.81
C MET A 72 5.91 -19.82 7.23
N SER A 73 6.39 -20.74 8.04
CA SER A 73 6.62 -22.14 7.66
C SER A 73 5.30 -22.83 7.32
N LYS A 74 5.12 -23.15 6.05
CA LYS A 74 3.95 -23.88 5.57
C LYS A 74 4.15 -25.37 5.77
N PRO A 75 3.14 -26.10 6.31
CA PRO A 75 3.22 -27.55 6.44
C PRO A 75 3.49 -28.20 5.09
N THR A 76 4.55 -29.00 5.00
CA THR A 76 4.88 -29.81 3.83
C THR A 76 3.82 -30.90 3.61
N GLY A 77 3.20 -30.95 2.45
CA GLY A 77 2.20 -31.98 2.11
C GLY A 77 1.33 -31.59 0.92
N ARG A 78 0.39 -32.48 0.55
CA ARG A 78 -0.52 -32.30 -0.59
C ARG A 78 -1.18 -30.90 -0.56
N LYS A 79 -1.31 -30.25 -1.75
CA LYS A 79 -2.02 -28.99 -1.95
C LYS A 79 -3.40 -29.04 -1.25
N LYS A 80 -3.47 -28.49 -0.04
CA LYS A 80 -4.72 -28.40 0.69
C LYS A 80 -5.46 -27.15 0.25
N VAL A 81 -6.77 -27.23 0.10
CA VAL A 81 -7.62 -26.07 -0.22
C VAL A 81 -7.40 -25.00 0.85
N LYS A 82 -7.11 -23.75 0.40
CA LYS A 82 -6.97 -22.60 1.28
C LYS A 82 -8.32 -22.26 1.91
N THR A 83 -8.36 -22.13 3.23
CA THR A 83 -9.55 -21.71 3.97
C THR A 83 -9.13 -20.83 5.14
N ASP A 84 -9.94 -19.82 5.47
CA ASP A 84 -9.68 -18.87 6.56
C ASP A 84 -9.40 -19.57 7.90
N LYS A 85 -10.11 -20.69 8.18
CA LYS A 85 -9.90 -21.47 9.39
C LYS A 85 -8.49 -22.08 9.46
N ARG A 86 -7.98 -22.56 8.34
CA ARG A 86 -6.62 -23.15 8.27
C ARG A 86 -5.56 -22.09 8.36
N ASP A 87 -5.80 -20.95 7.71
CA ASP A 87 -4.87 -19.82 7.74
C ASP A 87 -4.80 -19.25 9.17
N ALA A 88 -5.92 -19.10 9.86
CA ALA A 88 -5.94 -18.68 11.26
C ALA A 88 -5.25 -19.68 12.21
N ALA A 89 -5.41 -20.99 11.98
CA ALA A 89 -4.70 -22.01 12.75
C ALA A 89 -3.18 -22.00 12.48
N LEU A 90 -2.78 -21.76 11.23
CA LEU A 90 -1.36 -21.60 10.87
C LEU A 90 -0.75 -20.38 11.56
N ILE A 91 -1.43 -19.24 11.53
CA ILE A 91 -0.97 -18.01 12.19
C ILE A 91 -0.82 -18.24 13.68
N ALA A 92 -1.81 -18.82 14.34
CA ALA A 92 -1.77 -19.13 15.78
C ALA A 92 -0.58 -20.05 16.14
N ARG A 93 -0.33 -21.07 15.31
CA ARG A 93 0.84 -21.95 15.45
C ARG A 93 2.16 -21.19 15.27
N CYS A 94 2.30 -20.39 14.21
CA CYS A 94 3.50 -19.61 13.97
C CYS A 94 3.79 -18.66 15.15
N LEU A 95 2.76 -18.02 15.70
CA LEU A 95 2.89 -17.17 16.88
C LEU A 95 3.40 -17.95 18.10
N ALA A 96 2.84 -19.13 18.37
CA ALA A 96 3.22 -19.97 19.51
C ALA A 96 4.67 -20.48 19.43
N HIS A 97 5.13 -20.82 18.23
CA HIS A 97 6.49 -21.34 18.01
C HIS A 97 7.51 -20.26 17.59
N HIS A 98 7.12 -19.01 17.53
CA HIS A 98 7.98 -17.90 17.02
C HIS A 98 8.52 -18.16 15.59
N ASP A 99 7.76 -18.87 14.77
CA ASP A 99 8.13 -19.26 13.41
C ASP A 99 7.57 -18.25 12.38
N TYR A 100 8.03 -17.02 12.48
CA TYR A 100 7.63 -15.91 11.61
C TYR A 100 8.64 -14.77 11.69
N SER A 101 8.66 -13.93 10.66
CA SER A 101 9.26 -12.60 10.73
C SER A 101 8.16 -11.55 10.88
N PRO A 102 8.23 -10.68 11.90
CA PRO A 102 7.25 -9.61 12.07
C PRO A 102 7.40 -8.58 10.96
N VAL A 103 6.28 -8.02 10.53
CA VAL A 103 6.28 -6.86 9.64
C VAL A 103 6.65 -5.62 10.44
N HIS A 104 7.48 -4.76 9.86
CA HIS A 104 7.76 -3.44 10.42
C HIS A 104 6.48 -2.59 10.38
N ILE A 105 6.11 -2.06 11.53
CA ILE A 105 4.96 -1.17 11.65
C ILE A 105 5.44 0.26 11.48
N PRO A 106 4.98 0.98 10.45
CA PRO A 106 5.31 2.39 10.26
C PRO A 106 4.68 3.25 11.36
N THR A 107 5.16 4.47 11.49
CA THR A 107 4.47 5.47 12.31
C THR A 107 3.14 5.85 11.68
N GLU A 108 2.20 6.34 12.45
CA GLU A 108 0.90 6.81 11.93
C GLU A 108 1.09 7.93 10.88
N GLN A 109 2.09 8.79 11.09
CA GLN A 109 2.44 9.84 10.14
C GLN A 109 2.97 9.25 8.82
N ASP A 110 3.85 8.24 8.88
CA ASP A 110 4.36 7.58 7.67
C ASP A 110 3.24 6.87 6.92
N GLU A 111 2.29 6.25 7.62
CA GLU A 111 1.10 5.65 6.99
C GLU A 111 0.29 6.69 6.22
N GLN A 112 0.03 7.85 6.81
CA GLN A 112 -0.71 8.94 6.15
C GLN A 112 0.03 9.46 4.91
N VAL A 113 1.34 9.67 5.02
CA VAL A 113 2.16 10.13 3.87
C VAL A 113 2.21 9.07 2.78
N LYS A 114 2.33 7.79 3.14
CA LYS A 114 2.30 6.67 2.22
C LYS A 114 0.98 6.57 1.45
N GLU A 115 -0.16 6.71 2.14
CA GLU A 115 -1.47 6.73 1.49
C GLU A 115 -1.64 7.94 0.57
N TYR A 116 -1.11 9.11 0.97
CA TYR A 116 -1.12 10.30 0.12
C TYR A 116 -0.35 10.09 -1.19
N ILE A 117 0.84 9.48 -1.10
CA ILE A 117 1.67 9.15 -2.27
C ILE A 117 0.98 8.12 -3.17
N ARG A 118 0.31 7.11 -2.58
CA ARG A 118 -0.47 6.12 -3.33
C ARG A 118 -1.63 6.76 -4.09
N MET A 119 -2.40 7.60 -3.42
CA MET A 119 -3.48 8.37 -4.07
C MET A 119 -2.95 9.21 -5.25
N ARG A 120 -1.82 9.89 -5.07
CA ARG A 120 -1.18 10.63 -6.17
C ARG A 120 -0.78 9.71 -7.33
N GLN A 121 -0.28 8.51 -7.05
CA GLN A 121 0.07 7.53 -8.07
C GLN A 121 -1.15 7.05 -8.86
N ASP A 122 -2.29 6.85 -8.19
CA ASP A 122 -3.55 6.48 -8.84
C ASP A 122 -4.00 7.57 -9.83
N HIS A 123 -3.91 8.85 -9.45
CA HIS A 123 -4.21 9.96 -10.36
C HIS A 123 -3.22 10.03 -11.53
N LYS A 124 -1.95 9.71 -11.35
CA LYS A 124 -0.98 9.59 -12.44
C LYS A 124 -1.34 8.48 -13.42
N LEU A 125 -1.82 7.34 -12.93
CA LEU A 125 -2.31 6.25 -13.77
C LEU A 125 -3.59 6.66 -14.52
N ALA A 126 -4.50 7.38 -13.89
CA ALA A 126 -5.69 7.93 -14.54
C ALA A 126 -5.31 8.92 -15.64
N LEU A 127 -4.34 9.83 -15.41
CA LEU A 127 -3.82 10.73 -16.45
C LEU A 127 -3.18 9.97 -17.61
N LYS A 128 -2.45 8.90 -17.33
CA LYS A 128 -1.91 8.03 -18.39
C LYS A 128 -3.02 7.42 -19.23
N LYS A 129 -4.10 6.96 -18.60
CA LYS A 129 -5.24 6.35 -19.27
C LYS A 129 -5.97 7.35 -20.17
N ILE A 130 -6.26 8.57 -19.67
CA ILE A 130 -6.94 9.59 -20.48
C ILE A 130 -6.08 10.02 -21.69
N LYS A 131 -4.76 10.15 -21.50
CA LYS A 131 -3.81 10.40 -22.61
C LYS A 131 -3.92 9.32 -23.70
N GLN A 132 -3.98 8.06 -23.33
CA GLN A 132 -4.15 6.96 -24.27
C GLN A 132 -5.52 7.02 -24.99
N GLN A 133 -6.58 7.37 -24.28
CA GLN A 133 -7.93 7.49 -24.83
C GLN A 133 -8.02 8.62 -25.88
N ILE A 134 -7.41 9.78 -25.61
CA ILE A 134 -7.33 10.91 -26.54
C ILE A 134 -6.57 10.49 -27.81
N LEU A 135 -5.39 9.88 -27.70
CA LEU A 135 -4.63 9.42 -28.86
C LEU A 135 -5.39 8.35 -29.67
N ALA A 136 -6.08 7.44 -28.98
CA ALA A 136 -6.92 6.42 -29.64
C ALA A 136 -8.13 7.05 -30.34
N PHE A 137 -8.73 8.10 -29.78
CA PHE A 137 -9.78 8.89 -30.43
C PHE A 137 -9.25 9.53 -31.71
N CYS A 138 -8.13 10.25 -31.64
CA CYS A 138 -7.49 10.88 -32.80
C CYS A 138 -7.19 9.84 -33.91
N LEU A 139 -6.66 8.68 -33.54
CA LEU A 139 -6.34 7.61 -34.47
C LEU A 139 -7.58 7.08 -35.19
N ARG A 140 -8.68 6.80 -34.44
CA ARG A 140 -9.94 6.30 -35.03
C ARG A 140 -10.61 7.26 -36.01
N HIS A 141 -10.43 8.58 -35.79
CA HIS A 141 -11.03 9.61 -36.61
C HIS A 141 -10.05 10.28 -37.58
N ASN A 142 -8.86 9.65 -37.80
CA ASN A 142 -7.82 10.09 -38.74
C ASN A 142 -7.30 11.52 -38.47
N TYR A 143 -7.37 12.00 -37.22
CA TYR A 143 -6.65 13.21 -36.80
C TYR A 143 -5.20 12.87 -36.57
N ARG A 144 -4.29 13.44 -37.38
CA ARG A 144 -2.87 13.11 -37.34
C ARG A 144 -2.05 14.33 -36.93
N TYR A 145 -1.34 14.20 -35.82
CA TYR A 145 -0.29 15.15 -35.45
C TYR A 145 1.00 14.77 -36.17
N ASP A 146 1.87 15.78 -36.39
CA ASP A 146 3.17 15.55 -37.01
C ASP A 146 3.97 14.48 -36.28
N THR A 147 4.27 13.36 -36.96
CA THR A 147 4.94 12.20 -36.39
C THR A 147 6.38 12.44 -35.98
N THR A 148 6.99 13.53 -36.43
CA THR A 148 8.36 13.94 -36.04
C THR A 148 8.40 14.66 -34.70
N LYS A 149 7.25 15.05 -34.16
CA LYS A 149 7.14 15.81 -32.91
C LYS A 149 6.63 14.96 -31.75
N SER A 150 7.12 15.29 -30.55
CA SER A 150 6.70 14.59 -29.31
C SER A 150 5.26 14.96 -28.92
N HIS A 151 4.50 13.96 -28.49
CA HIS A 151 3.18 14.14 -27.89
C HIS A 151 3.27 14.82 -26.51
N TRP A 152 2.17 15.42 -26.08
CA TRP A 152 1.99 16.04 -24.75
C TRP A 152 2.89 17.24 -24.47
N THR A 153 3.44 17.84 -25.52
CA THR A 153 4.06 19.17 -25.48
C THR A 153 2.99 20.24 -25.62
N GLN A 154 3.33 21.51 -25.31
CA GLN A 154 2.41 22.63 -25.50
C GLN A 154 1.90 22.70 -26.95
N ALA A 155 2.78 22.48 -27.94
CA ALA A 155 2.40 22.47 -29.34
C ALA A 155 1.37 21.34 -29.66
N HIS A 156 1.55 20.15 -29.10
CA HIS A 156 0.58 19.06 -29.28
C HIS A 156 -0.77 19.37 -28.61
N LEU A 157 -0.76 19.96 -27.41
CA LEU A 157 -1.99 20.36 -26.72
C LEU A 157 -2.72 21.48 -27.48
N THR A 158 -2.00 22.47 -28.02
CA THR A 158 -2.59 23.49 -28.86
C THR A 158 -3.23 22.89 -30.11
N TRP A 159 -2.55 21.94 -30.75
CA TRP A 159 -3.11 21.21 -31.89
C TRP A 159 -4.35 20.42 -31.51
N LEU A 160 -4.35 19.67 -30.40
CA LEU A 160 -5.55 18.93 -29.93
C LEU A 160 -6.75 19.86 -29.72
N ARG A 161 -6.50 21.05 -29.14
CA ARG A 161 -7.56 22.05 -28.88
C ARG A 161 -8.01 22.80 -30.14
N SER A 162 -7.23 22.77 -31.20
CA SER A 162 -7.61 23.34 -32.51
C SER A 162 -8.38 22.40 -33.42
N LEU A 163 -8.57 21.14 -32.98
CA LEU A 163 -9.40 20.19 -33.72
C LEU A 163 -10.87 20.56 -33.59
N GLU A 164 -11.60 20.53 -34.69
CA GLU A 164 -13.02 20.83 -34.79
C GLU A 164 -13.76 19.59 -35.35
N PRO A 165 -13.90 18.51 -34.56
CA PRO A 165 -14.74 17.36 -34.98
C PRO A 165 -16.20 17.77 -35.15
N GLU A 166 -16.92 17.08 -36.00
CA GLU A 166 -18.34 17.38 -36.23
C GLU A 166 -19.25 16.70 -35.18
N GLY A 167 -20.32 17.40 -34.82
CA GLY A 167 -21.40 16.88 -33.98
C GLY A 167 -20.94 16.36 -32.63
N LEU A 168 -21.37 15.17 -32.23
CA LEU A 168 -21.08 14.56 -30.93
C LEU A 168 -19.57 14.30 -30.71
N TYR A 169 -18.79 14.18 -31.77
CA TYR A 169 -17.34 14.01 -31.62
C TYR A 169 -16.64 15.23 -31.03
N GLN A 170 -17.19 16.43 -31.26
CA GLN A 170 -16.69 17.65 -30.60
C GLN A 170 -16.90 17.61 -29.09
N GLU A 171 -18.07 17.17 -28.64
CA GLU A 171 -18.37 17.03 -27.21
C GLU A 171 -17.45 15.99 -26.58
N ILE A 172 -17.26 14.83 -27.22
CA ILE A 172 -16.37 13.76 -26.74
C ILE A 172 -14.94 14.24 -26.57
N LEU A 173 -14.40 14.94 -27.57
CA LEU A 173 -13.02 15.48 -27.47
C LEU A 173 -12.90 16.53 -26.38
N THR A 174 -13.89 17.41 -26.25
CA THR A 174 -13.95 18.43 -25.20
C THR A 174 -13.93 17.81 -23.81
N GLU A 175 -14.74 16.79 -23.56
CA GLU A 175 -14.79 16.09 -22.27
C GLU A 175 -13.49 15.34 -21.95
N TYR A 176 -12.85 14.73 -22.95
CA TYR A 176 -11.53 14.14 -22.79
C TYR A 176 -10.47 15.16 -22.40
N LEU A 177 -10.45 16.31 -23.06
CA LEU A 177 -9.49 17.37 -22.78
C LEU A 177 -9.76 18.02 -21.42
N ALA A 178 -11.02 18.25 -21.05
CA ALA A 178 -11.39 18.74 -19.72
C ALA A 178 -10.92 17.78 -18.61
N THR A 179 -11.10 16.46 -18.80
CA THR A 179 -10.60 15.44 -17.85
C THR A 179 -9.07 15.46 -17.78
N TYR A 180 -8.38 15.62 -18.91
CA TYR A 180 -6.93 15.75 -18.94
C TYR A 180 -6.45 16.95 -18.14
N ASP A 181 -7.07 18.13 -18.34
CA ASP A 181 -6.71 19.36 -17.65
C ASP A 181 -6.94 19.23 -16.14
N GLN A 182 -8.11 18.73 -15.72
CA GLN A 182 -8.43 18.49 -14.31
C GLN A 182 -7.42 17.56 -13.62
N LEU A 183 -7.01 16.47 -14.28
CA LEU A 183 -6.03 15.54 -13.71
C LEU A 183 -4.62 16.15 -13.67
N THR A 184 -4.27 16.98 -14.63
CA THR A 184 -2.97 17.68 -14.65
C THR A 184 -2.88 18.68 -13.51
N ASP A 185 -3.85 19.57 -13.37
CA ASP A 185 -3.93 20.56 -12.27
C ASP A 185 -3.96 19.87 -10.90
N LYS A 186 -4.67 18.75 -10.81
CA LYS A 186 -4.73 17.95 -9.57
C LYS A 186 -3.37 17.38 -9.21
N LEU A 187 -2.65 16.81 -10.16
CA LEU A 187 -1.31 16.28 -9.93
C LEU A 187 -0.31 17.35 -9.53
N GLU A 188 -0.36 18.53 -10.13
CA GLU A 188 0.49 19.66 -9.73
C GLU A 188 0.28 20.04 -8.26
N ARG A 189 -0.98 20.16 -7.83
CA ARG A 189 -1.30 20.43 -6.41
C ARG A 189 -0.84 19.32 -5.47
N LEU A 190 -1.00 18.04 -5.88
CA LEU A 190 -0.53 16.92 -5.09
C LEU A 190 0.99 16.87 -5.01
N ASP A 191 1.69 17.20 -6.07
CA ASP A 191 3.15 17.27 -6.11
C ASP A 191 3.68 18.39 -5.21
N GLN A 192 3.07 19.57 -5.24
CA GLN A 192 3.39 20.67 -4.32
C GLN A 192 3.22 20.22 -2.85
N ARG A 193 2.13 19.53 -2.54
CA ARG A 193 1.90 19.02 -1.18
C ARG A 193 2.93 17.98 -0.75
N ILE A 194 3.40 17.13 -1.66
CA ILE A 194 4.48 16.17 -1.40
C ILE A 194 5.80 16.90 -1.09
N GLU A 195 6.13 17.96 -1.80
CA GLU A 195 7.31 18.80 -1.50
C GLU A 195 7.21 19.44 -0.11
N GLU A 196 6.03 19.94 0.28
CA GLU A 196 5.80 20.47 1.63
C GLU A 196 5.95 19.37 2.71
N LEU A 197 5.42 18.17 2.46
CA LEU A 197 5.56 17.05 3.39
C LEU A 197 7.03 16.62 3.54
N ALA A 198 7.76 16.58 2.43
CA ALA A 198 9.18 16.24 2.42
C ALA A 198 10.06 17.29 3.13
N SER A 199 9.60 18.53 3.22
CA SER A 199 10.31 19.63 3.89
C SER A 199 10.09 19.66 5.40
N LYS A 200 9.24 18.77 5.96
CA LYS A 200 9.05 18.66 7.41
C LYS A 200 10.32 18.13 8.09
N GLU A 201 10.53 18.52 9.34
CA GLU A 201 11.68 18.16 10.16
C GLU A 201 11.94 16.65 10.17
N ASP A 202 10.88 15.82 10.25
CA ASP A 202 10.98 14.36 10.28
C ASP A 202 11.56 13.75 8.98
N TYR A 203 11.44 14.44 7.84
CA TYR A 203 11.82 13.90 6.53
C TYR A 203 12.95 14.65 5.85
N GLN A 204 13.10 15.95 6.11
CA GLN A 204 13.95 16.87 5.34
C GLN A 204 15.39 16.39 5.19
N GLU A 205 16.02 15.95 6.27
CA GLU A 205 17.41 15.50 6.27
C GLU A 205 17.58 14.26 5.39
N ASN A 206 16.75 13.24 5.62
CA ASN A 206 16.83 11.98 4.90
C ASN A 206 16.42 12.11 3.42
N VAL A 207 15.44 12.97 3.11
CA VAL A 207 15.08 13.30 1.72
C VAL A 207 16.24 13.97 1.01
N SER A 208 16.93 14.92 1.68
CA SER A 208 18.11 15.59 1.14
C SER A 208 19.21 14.58 0.81
N HIS A 209 19.51 13.68 1.73
CA HIS A 209 20.53 12.64 1.54
C HIS A 209 20.19 11.72 0.35
N LEU A 210 18.95 11.23 0.26
CA LEU A 210 18.53 10.38 -0.85
C LEU A 210 18.52 11.12 -2.19
N SER A 211 18.19 12.40 -2.19
CA SER A 211 18.14 13.22 -3.40
C SER A 211 19.52 13.52 -4.00
N CYS A 212 20.62 13.24 -3.27
CA CYS A 212 21.97 13.28 -3.83
C CYS A 212 22.22 12.14 -4.84
N LEU A 213 21.41 11.10 -4.84
CA LEU A 213 21.53 9.99 -5.78
C LEU A 213 20.97 10.38 -7.15
N LEU A 214 21.71 10.02 -8.21
CA LEU A 214 21.29 10.32 -9.57
C LEU A 214 19.91 9.72 -9.89
N GLY A 215 18.97 10.58 -10.32
CA GLY A 215 17.61 10.17 -10.68
C GLY A 215 16.62 10.11 -9.52
N VAL A 216 17.06 10.28 -8.28
CA VAL A 216 16.19 10.36 -7.10
C VAL A 216 15.79 11.81 -6.85
N LYS A 217 14.50 12.12 -7.05
CA LYS A 217 13.89 13.42 -6.72
C LYS A 217 13.12 13.30 -5.40
N THR A 218 12.70 14.44 -4.86
CA THR A 218 11.95 14.57 -3.59
C THR A 218 10.86 13.52 -3.43
N GLN A 219 9.98 13.38 -4.43
CA GLN A 219 8.90 12.40 -4.38
C GLN A 219 9.40 10.96 -4.24
N THR A 220 10.45 10.58 -5.00
CA THR A 220 11.03 9.25 -4.93
C THR A 220 11.72 9.03 -3.59
N ALA A 221 12.45 10.03 -3.11
CA ALA A 221 13.11 10.00 -1.81
C ALA A 221 12.10 9.80 -0.67
N LEU A 222 11.07 10.66 -0.62
CA LEU A 222 10.03 10.57 0.41
C LEU A 222 9.27 9.23 0.33
N SER A 223 8.90 8.78 -0.87
CA SER A 223 8.26 7.48 -1.07
C SER A 223 9.11 6.33 -0.53
N THR A 224 10.41 6.36 -0.79
CA THR A 224 11.35 5.36 -0.29
C THR A 224 11.44 5.39 1.23
N LEU A 225 11.51 6.58 1.84
CA LEU A 225 11.58 6.74 3.30
C LEU A 225 10.36 6.14 3.99
N VAL A 226 9.15 6.52 3.57
CA VAL A 226 7.92 6.05 4.24
C VAL A 226 7.62 4.58 3.94
N GLU A 227 8.12 4.01 2.83
CA GLU A 227 7.98 2.59 2.52
C GLU A 227 8.98 1.73 3.30
N VAL A 228 10.20 2.22 3.47
CA VAL A 228 11.28 1.51 4.14
C VAL A 228 11.22 1.68 5.67
N GLY A 229 10.84 2.88 6.14
CA GLY A 229 10.93 3.25 7.56
C GLY A 229 12.40 3.35 8.01
N ASP A 230 12.77 2.61 9.03
CA ASP A 230 14.15 2.61 9.54
C ASP A 230 15.08 1.75 8.68
N PHE A 231 16.03 2.37 7.99
CA PHE A 231 17.06 1.66 7.20
C PHE A 231 17.98 0.79 8.06
N LYS A 232 18.16 1.12 9.36
CA LYS A 232 19.03 0.34 10.28
C LYS A 232 18.47 -1.04 10.59
N ARG A 233 17.19 -1.31 10.26
CA ARG A 233 16.59 -2.64 10.39
C ARG A 233 17.17 -3.69 9.44
N PHE A 234 17.87 -3.27 8.40
CA PHE A 234 18.55 -4.18 7.47
C PHE A 234 19.99 -4.44 7.90
N ALA A 235 20.33 -5.70 8.10
CA ALA A 235 21.67 -6.09 8.51
C ALA A 235 22.72 -5.92 7.39
N SER A 236 22.28 -5.85 6.12
CA SER A 236 23.16 -5.70 4.95
C SER A 236 22.46 -5.03 3.78
N ALA A 237 23.24 -4.46 2.85
CA ALA A 237 22.74 -3.93 1.59
C ALA A 237 22.00 -4.98 0.75
N GLN A 238 22.45 -6.24 0.80
CA GLN A 238 21.80 -7.36 0.10
C GLN A 238 20.40 -7.64 0.66
N GLN A 239 20.22 -7.54 1.98
CA GLN A 239 18.91 -7.70 2.60
C GLN A 239 17.97 -6.57 2.19
N PHE A 240 18.46 -5.33 2.12
CA PHE A 240 17.70 -4.19 1.63
C PHE A 240 17.31 -4.36 0.14
N ALA A 241 18.25 -4.77 -0.72
CA ALA A 241 17.98 -5.03 -2.14
C ALA A 241 16.92 -6.12 -2.31
N SER A 242 17.01 -7.21 -1.54
CA SER A 242 16.00 -8.27 -1.55
C SER A 242 14.61 -7.78 -1.10
N TYR A 243 14.55 -6.87 -0.13
CA TYR A 243 13.31 -6.23 0.29
C TYR A 243 12.71 -5.39 -0.83
N GLY A 244 13.54 -4.63 -1.54
CA GLY A 244 13.17 -3.82 -2.72
C GLY A 244 12.88 -4.64 -3.98
N LYS A 245 13.11 -5.95 -3.96
CA LYS A 245 13.06 -6.84 -5.15
C LYS A 245 13.99 -6.38 -6.28
N LEU A 246 15.17 -5.88 -5.90
CA LEU A 246 16.25 -5.45 -6.78
C LEU A 246 17.25 -6.59 -7.02
#